data_6d3a28d41ceb61bbc7a3518cf1245bbe
#
_entry.id   6d3a28d41ceb61bbc7a3518cf1245bbe
#
_cell.length_a   1.000
_cell.length_b   1.000
_cell.length_c   1.000
_cell.angle_alpha   90.00
_cell.angle_beta   90.00
_cell.angle_gamma   90.00
#
_symmetry.space_group_name_H-M   'P 1'
#
loop_
_entity.id
_entity.type
_entity.pdbx_description
1 polymer ?
#
loop_
_entity_poly.entity_id
_entity_poly.type
_entity_poly.pdbx_seq_one_letter_code
_entity_poly.pdbx_strand_id
1 'polypeptide(L)'
;TIGTLEEVAAGQVDIGISFIGPTIVQIDGGQPITVLAGVHPGCFELFGTDRVRSLKDLKGKKIAVVGLGSSPHIFLSSMLAHVGLDPRKDVEWITKPRPESVELLREGKVDAYMGFPPEPQELSARKIGHSVVNSAVDRLWSQYFCCMVAANRDFVRKNPVATKRALRAFLKATDICAL
;
A
#
# COMPACT_ATOMS: atom_id res chain seq x y z
N THR A 1 -14.07 13.40 2.41
CA THR A 1 -12.66 13.45 2.03
C THR A 1 -11.90 12.73 3.11
N ILE A 2 -11.27 11.62 2.79
CA ILE A 2 -10.32 10.98 3.71
C ILE A 2 -9.12 11.91 3.70
N GLY A 3 -8.78 12.51 4.85
CA GLY A 3 -7.65 13.43 4.96
C GLY A 3 -6.36 12.76 4.50
N THR A 4 -5.54 13.50 3.76
CA THR A 4 -4.22 13.04 3.32
C THR A 4 -3.24 13.04 4.51
N LEU A 5 -2.12 12.34 4.37
CA LEU A 5 -1.05 12.40 5.39
C LEU A 5 -0.48 13.81 5.54
N GLU A 6 -0.44 14.58 4.46
CA GLU A 6 -0.01 15.97 4.45
C GLU A 6 -0.94 16.84 5.30
N GLU A 7 -2.26 16.63 5.21
CA GLU A 7 -3.25 17.34 6.05
C GLU A 7 -3.13 16.94 7.53
N VAL A 8 -2.82 15.66 7.82
CA VAL A 8 -2.53 15.22 9.19
C VAL A 8 -1.24 15.88 9.70
N ALA A 9 -0.17 15.91 8.91
CA ALA A 9 1.08 16.55 9.26
C ALA A 9 0.90 18.06 9.53
N ALA A 10 0.11 18.75 8.68
CA ALA A 10 -0.20 20.16 8.80
C ALA A 10 -1.19 20.48 9.95
N GLY A 11 -1.78 19.48 10.61
CA GLY A 11 -2.79 19.68 11.65
C GLY A 11 -4.15 20.16 11.15
N GLN A 12 -4.42 20.02 9.86
CA GLN A 12 -5.73 20.28 9.26
C GLN A 12 -6.71 19.13 9.51
N VAL A 13 -6.16 17.92 9.70
CA VAL A 13 -6.85 16.71 10.13
C VAL A 13 -6.12 16.16 11.34
N ASP A 14 -6.84 15.87 12.40
CA ASP A 14 -6.25 15.40 13.65
C ASP A 14 -5.85 13.92 13.59
N ILE A 15 -6.72 13.06 13.03
CA ILE A 15 -6.57 11.60 12.98
C ILE A 15 -7.14 11.10 11.65
N GLY A 16 -6.43 10.17 11.01
CA GLY A 16 -6.85 9.55 9.76
C GLY A 16 -6.37 8.11 9.62
N ILE A 17 -6.83 7.41 8.58
CA ILE A 17 -6.30 6.11 8.18
C ILE A 17 -5.42 6.31 6.96
N SER A 18 -4.24 5.71 6.98
CA SER A 18 -3.28 5.78 5.89
C SER A 18 -2.53 4.46 5.70
N PHE A 19 -1.97 4.28 4.51
CA PHE A 19 -1.06 3.18 4.23
C PHE A 19 0.26 3.37 4.99
N ILE A 20 0.79 2.27 5.55
CA ILE A 20 1.99 2.33 6.40
C ILE A 20 3.25 2.80 5.65
N GLY A 21 3.44 2.42 4.38
CA GLY A 21 4.64 2.79 3.61
C GLY A 21 4.84 4.30 3.52
N PRO A 22 3.90 5.07 2.93
CA PRO A 22 3.97 6.54 2.93
C PRO A 22 4.03 7.15 4.32
N THR A 23 3.36 6.55 5.33
CA THR A 23 3.40 7.03 6.70
C THR A 23 4.81 6.97 7.28
N ILE A 24 5.53 5.85 7.08
CA ILE A 24 6.93 5.71 7.53
C ILE A 24 7.81 6.76 6.85
N VAL A 25 7.68 6.95 5.53
CA VAL A 25 8.47 7.94 4.79
C VAL A 25 8.25 9.36 5.33
N GLN A 26 7.01 9.73 5.64
CA GLN A 26 6.68 11.04 6.22
C GLN A 26 7.26 11.20 7.63
N ILE A 27 7.19 10.16 8.46
CA ILE A 27 7.77 10.18 9.83
C ILE A 27 9.29 10.29 9.77
N ASP A 28 9.94 9.52 8.90
CA ASP A 28 11.40 9.57 8.68
C ASP A 28 11.85 10.96 8.18
N GLY A 29 11.02 11.59 7.34
CA GLY A 29 11.20 12.96 6.89
C GLY A 29 10.92 14.02 7.97
N GLY A 30 10.65 13.64 9.23
CA GLY A 30 10.46 14.55 10.37
C GLY A 30 9.06 15.12 10.52
N GLN A 31 8.09 14.68 9.73
CA GLN A 31 6.72 15.17 9.86
C GLN A 31 6.11 14.85 11.24
N PRO A 32 5.27 15.74 11.80
CA PRO A 32 4.71 15.57 13.14
C PRO A 32 3.55 14.57 13.16
N ILE A 33 3.82 13.37 12.65
CA ILE A 33 2.86 12.26 12.61
C ILE A 33 3.25 11.22 13.66
N THR A 34 2.26 10.57 14.23
CA THR A 34 2.42 9.38 15.08
C THR A 34 1.43 8.30 14.66
N VAL A 35 1.88 7.05 14.66
CA VAL A 35 1.00 5.89 14.44
C VAL A 35 0.39 5.48 15.76
N LEU A 36 -0.93 5.29 15.78
CA LEU A 36 -1.69 4.91 16.98
C LEU A 36 -2.00 3.41 17.03
N ALA A 37 -2.37 2.82 15.89
CA ALA A 37 -2.67 1.39 15.79
C ALA A 37 -2.65 0.90 14.35
N GLY A 38 -2.48 -0.41 14.15
CA GLY A 38 -2.79 -1.09 12.90
C GLY A 38 -4.31 -1.27 12.75
N VAL A 39 -4.79 -1.27 11.51
CA VAL A 39 -6.20 -1.47 11.19
C VAL A 39 -6.43 -2.86 10.61
N HIS A 40 -5.74 -3.21 9.52
CA HIS A 40 -5.81 -4.52 8.90
C HIS A 40 -4.52 -4.87 8.16
N PRO A 41 -4.17 -6.16 8.06
CA PRO A 41 -3.12 -6.62 7.16
C PRO A 41 -3.65 -6.68 5.72
N GLY A 42 -2.73 -6.73 4.76
CA GLY A 42 -3.00 -7.08 3.37
C GLY A 42 -3.93 -6.13 2.62
N CYS A 43 -3.39 -5.42 1.66
CA CYS A 43 -4.18 -4.65 0.70
C CYS A 43 -3.71 -4.91 -0.72
N PHE A 44 -2.45 -5.31 -0.86
CA PHE A 44 -1.78 -5.30 -2.15
C PHE A 44 -1.67 -6.70 -2.73
N GLU A 45 -1.86 -6.76 -4.03
CA GLU A 45 -1.66 -7.98 -4.78
C GLU A 45 -0.86 -7.65 -6.06
N LEU A 46 0.20 -8.42 -6.28
CA LEU A 46 1.02 -8.33 -7.48
C LEU A 46 0.50 -9.32 -8.51
N PHE A 47 0.03 -8.80 -9.62
CA PHE A 47 -0.31 -9.60 -10.80
C PHE A 47 0.84 -9.60 -11.79
N GLY A 48 1.14 -10.77 -12.33
CA GLY A 48 2.15 -10.97 -13.36
C GLY A 48 1.58 -11.61 -14.62
N THR A 49 2.24 -11.33 -15.75
CA THR A 49 2.08 -12.13 -16.98
C THR A 49 2.79 -13.48 -16.80
N ASP A 50 2.67 -14.40 -17.75
CA ASP A 50 3.36 -15.69 -17.72
C ASP A 50 4.89 -15.59 -17.57
N ARG A 51 5.46 -14.43 -17.84
CA ARG A 51 6.90 -14.14 -17.69
C ARG A 51 7.34 -13.85 -16.26
N VAL A 52 6.40 -13.70 -15.30
CA VAL A 52 6.67 -13.34 -13.91
C VAL A 52 5.95 -14.33 -13.00
N ARG A 53 6.69 -15.23 -12.37
CA ARG A 53 6.18 -16.25 -11.45
C ARG A 53 6.63 -16.01 -10.01
N SER A 54 7.61 -15.14 -9.81
CA SER A 54 8.14 -14.76 -8.51
C SER A 54 8.64 -13.33 -8.52
N LEU A 55 8.92 -12.77 -7.34
CA LEU A 55 9.51 -11.43 -7.22
C LEU A 55 10.87 -11.32 -7.93
N LYS A 56 11.66 -12.39 -7.97
CA LYS A 56 12.98 -12.39 -8.64
C LYS A 56 12.87 -12.26 -10.16
N ASP A 57 11.77 -12.73 -10.75
CA ASP A 57 11.53 -12.64 -12.18
C ASP A 57 11.26 -11.21 -12.66
N LEU A 58 11.04 -10.28 -11.71
CA LEU A 58 10.83 -8.86 -12.01
C LEU A 58 12.10 -8.16 -12.48
N LYS A 59 13.28 -8.77 -12.37
CA LYS A 59 14.52 -8.18 -12.87
C LYS A 59 14.44 -7.90 -14.37
N GLY A 60 14.65 -6.62 -14.75
CA GLY A 60 14.56 -6.14 -16.13
C GLY A 60 13.14 -6.05 -16.68
N LYS A 61 12.11 -6.14 -15.81
CA LYS A 61 10.71 -6.13 -16.22
C LYS A 61 10.05 -4.76 -16.06
N LYS A 62 8.98 -4.56 -16.85
CA LYS A 62 8.11 -3.37 -16.77
C LYS A 62 7.00 -3.61 -15.77
N ILE A 63 6.92 -2.74 -14.78
CA ILE A 63 5.95 -2.84 -13.69
C ILE A 63 5.06 -1.60 -13.69
N ALA A 64 3.75 -1.79 -13.84
CA ALA A 64 2.81 -0.69 -13.74
C ALA A 64 2.45 -0.39 -12.28
N VAL A 65 2.44 0.91 -11.95
CA VAL A 65 1.96 1.45 -10.66
C VAL A 65 1.25 2.78 -10.90
N VAL A 66 0.42 3.20 -9.95
CA VAL A 66 -0.33 4.47 -10.07
C VAL A 66 0.56 5.71 -9.99
N GLY A 67 1.76 5.60 -9.42
CA GLY A 67 2.73 6.69 -9.30
C GLY A 67 3.93 6.30 -8.46
N LEU A 68 5.07 6.92 -8.72
CA LEU A 68 6.25 6.77 -7.85
C LEU A 68 5.96 7.43 -6.49
N GLY A 69 6.43 6.81 -5.41
CA GLY A 69 6.11 7.25 -4.05
C GLY A 69 4.72 6.84 -3.55
N SER A 70 3.86 6.29 -4.43
CA SER A 70 2.57 5.73 -4.01
C SER A 70 2.75 4.48 -3.14
N SER A 71 1.71 4.13 -2.39
CA SER A 71 1.75 2.96 -1.50
C SER A 71 2.10 1.64 -2.21
N PRO A 72 1.51 1.31 -3.38
CA PRO A 72 1.92 0.11 -4.12
C PRO A 72 3.38 0.17 -4.57
N HIS A 73 3.88 1.33 -5.01
CA HIS A 73 5.27 1.49 -5.41
C HIS A 73 6.23 1.27 -4.23
N ILE A 74 6.00 1.92 -3.07
CA ILE A 74 6.85 1.80 -1.88
C ILE A 74 6.84 0.34 -1.38
N PHE A 75 5.66 -0.28 -1.33
CA PHE A 75 5.55 -1.65 -0.84
C PHE A 75 6.25 -2.65 -1.77
N LEU A 76 6.03 -2.57 -3.08
CA LEU A 76 6.74 -3.44 -4.03
C LEU A 76 8.24 -3.17 -4.04
N SER A 77 8.67 -1.92 -3.88
CA SER A 77 10.09 -1.58 -3.75
C SER A 77 10.73 -2.28 -2.54
N SER A 78 10.03 -2.37 -1.41
CA SER A 78 10.52 -3.12 -0.24
C SER A 78 10.59 -4.63 -0.50
N MET A 79 9.62 -5.18 -1.24
CA MET A 79 9.64 -6.60 -1.64
C MET A 79 10.81 -6.91 -2.60
N LEU A 80 11.07 -6.02 -3.57
CA LEU A 80 12.21 -6.15 -4.49
C LEU A 80 13.53 -6.14 -3.72
N ALA A 81 13.71 -5.18 -2.81
CA ALA A 81 14.89 -5.10 -1.95
C ALA A 81 15.07 -6.36 -1.10
N HIS A 82 13.97 -6.92 -0.56
CA HIS A 82 14.00 -8.16 0.21
C HIS A 82 14.55 -9.35 -0.59
N VAL A 83 14.27 -9.43 -1.88
CA VAL A 83 14.78 -10.50 -2.76
C VAL A 83 16.13 -10.15 -3.43
N GLY A 84 16.76 -9.03 -3.04
CA GLY A 84 18.07 -8.60 -3.51
C GLY A 84 18.07 -7.82 -4.83
N LEU A 85 16.91 -7.27 -5.23
CA LEU A 85 16.81 -6.39 -6.40
C LEU A 85 16.81 -4.92 -5.97
N ASP A 86 17.53 -4.07 -6.71
CA ASP A 86 17.45 -2.61 -6.52
C ASP A 86 16.23 -2.06 -7.29
N PRO A 87 15.18 -1.57 -6.60
CA PRO A 87 13.97 -1.07 -7.26
C PRO A 87 14.19 0.15 -8.16
N ARG A 88 15.36 0.79 -8.08
CA ARG A 88 15.71 1.96 -8.91
C ARG A 88 16.47 1.60 -10.19
N LYS A 89 17.01 0.37 -10.27
CA LYS A 89 17.90 -0.05 -11.36
C LYS A 89 17.44 -1.34 -12.04
N ASP A 90 16.90 -2.28 -11.25
CA ASP A 90 16.62 -3.62 -11.73
C ASP A 90 15.22 -3.76 -12.34
N VAL A 91 14.38 -2.72 -12.28
CA VAL A 91 13.02 -2.73 -12.86
C VAL A 91 12.72 -1.43 -13.58
N GLU A 92 11.79 -1.46 -14.54
CA GLU A 92 11.27 -0.28 -15.22
C GLU A 92 9.87 0.03 -14.71
N TRP A 93 9.71 1.18 -14.04
CA TRP A 93 8.42 1.62 -13.54
C TRP A 93 7.62 2.36 -14.61
N ILE A 94 6.39 1.89 -14.86
CA ILE A 94 5.42 2.53 -15.75
C ILE A 94 4.33 3.15 -14.89
N THR A 95 4.25 4.48 -14.87
CA THR A 95 3.27 5.20 -14.05
C THR A 95 2.05 5.58 -14.88
N LYS A 96 0.92 4.97 -14.56
CA LYS A 96 -0.35 5.17 -15.25
C LYS A 96 -1.54 5.11 -14.27
N PRO A 97 -2.66 5.80 -14.58
CA PRO A 97 -3.90 5.59 -13.85
C PRO A 97 -4.31 4.12 -13.84
N ARG A 98 -5.04 3.71 -12.80
CA ARG A 98 -5.39 2.30 -12.57
C ARG A 98 -6.06 1.62 -13.78
N PRO A 99 -7.09 2.19 -14.43
CA PRO A 99 -7.72 1.53 -15.58
C PRO A 99 -6.72 1.29 -16.72
N GLU A 100 -5.84 2.25 -16.98
CA GLU A 100 -4.81 2.13 -18.03
C GLU A 100 -3.76 1.08 -17.64
N SER A 101 -3.35 1.01 -16.38
CA SER A 101 -2.41 0.00 -15.89
C SER A 101 -2.94 -1.42 -16.06
N VAL A 102 -4.22 -1.64 -15.78
CA VAL A 102 -4.90 -2.94 -15.99
C VAL A 102 -4.89 -3.33 -17.48
N GLU A 103 -5.19 -2.38 -18.36
CA GLU A 103 -5.17 -2.64 -19.81
C GLU A 103 -3.75 -2.89 -20.33
N LEU A 104 -2.74 -2.20 -19.84
CA LEU A 104 -1.34 -2.46 -20.21
C LEU A 104 -0.90 -3.88 -19.79
N LEU A 105 -1.35 -4.37 -18.63
CA LEU A 105 -1.10 -5.75 -18.23
C LEU A 105 -1.83 -6.73 -19.14
N ARG A 106 -3.11 -6.49 -19.45
CA ARG A 106 -3.91 -7.31 -20.38
C ARG A 106 -3.28 -7.44 -21.76
N GLU A 107 -2.71 -6.34 -22.26
CA GLU A 107 -2.07 -6.27 -23.57
C GLU A 107 -0.62 -6.81 -23.56
N GLY A 108 -0.09 -7.18 -22.40
CA GLY A 108 1.30 -7.63 -22.23
C GLY A 108 2.35 -6.53 -22.46
N LYS A 109 1.94 -5.26 -22.44
CA LYS A 109 2.82 -4.08 -22.55
C LYS A 109 3.61 -3.81 -21.29
N VAL A 110 3.12 -4.29 -20.14
CA VAL A 110 3.84 -4.41 -18.88
C VAL A 110 3.87 -5.87 -18.46
N ASP A 111 4.85 -6.24 -17.63
CA ASP A 111 5.05 -7.60 -17.17
C ASP A 111 4.32 -7.87 -15.85
N ALA A 112 4.11 -6.83 -15.05
CA ALA A 112 3.42 -6.92 -13.77
C ALA A 112 2.68 -5.62 -13.42
N TYR A 113 1.71 -5.75 -12.52
CA TYR A 113 0.95 -4.64 -11.92
C TYR A 113 0.75 -4.89 -10.43
N MET A 114 1.09 -3.90 -9.61
CA MET A 114 0.78 -3.92 -8.17
C MET A 114 -0.47 -3.09 -7.92
N GLY A 115 -1.55 -3.78 -7.59
CA GLY A 115 -2.85 -3.18 -7.32
C GLY A 115 -3.36 -3.43 -5.90
N PHE A 116 -4.53 -2.87 -5.61
CA PHE A 116 -5.31 -3.13 -4.41
C PHE A 116 -6.81 -3.09 -4.76
N PRO A 117 -7.70 -3.62 -3.91
CA PRO A 117 -9.11 -3.72 -4.25
C PRO A 117 -9.70 -2.41 -4.82
N PRO A 118 -10.53 -2.49 -5.90
CA PRO A 118 -11.10 -3.73 -6.48
C PRO A 118 -10.30 -4.35 -7.64
N GLU A 119 -9.15 -3.78 -8.07
CA GLU A 119 -8.44 -4.24 -9.27
C GLU A 119 -8.02 -5.72 -9.22
N PRO A 120 -7.49 -6.29 -8.10
CA PRO A 120 -7.17 -7.71 -8.05
C PRO A 120 -8.37 -8.62 -8.33
N GLN A 121 -9.55 -8.26 -7.84
CA GLN A 121 -10.78 -9.00 -8.09
C GLN A 121 -11.20 -8.91 -9.56
N GLU A 122 -11.07 -7.73 -10.17
CA GLU A 122 -11.32 -7.51 -11.59
C GLU A 122 -10.35 -8.33 -12.46
N LEU A 123 -9.05 -8.26 -12.18
CA LEU A 123 -8.02 -9.02 -12.90
C LEU A 123 -8.30 -10.52 -12.83
N SER A 124 -8.61 -11.03 -11.65
CA SER A 124 -8.95 -12.44 -11.44
C SER A 124 -10.21 -12.85 -12.20
N ALA A 125 -11.28 -12.06 -12.12
CA ALA A 125 -12.54 -12.33 -12.81
C ALA A 125 -12.39 -12.32 -14.34
N ARG A 126 -11.55 -11.43 -14.87
CA ARG A 126 -11.25 -11.30 -16.30
C ARG A 126 -10.15 -12.24 -16.78
N LYS A 127 -9.53 -13.02 -15.87
CA LYS A 127 -8.38 -13.91 -16.16
C LYS A 127 -7.22 -13.17 -16.82
N ILE A 128 -6.91 -11.97 -16.33
CA ILE A 128 -5.79 -11.15 -16.78
C ILE A 128 -4.59 -11.41 -15.86
N GLY A 129 -3.55 -12.05 -16.38
CA GLY A 129 -2.39 -12.44 -15.60
C GLY A 129 -2.73 -13.46 -14.50
N HIS A 130 -1.88 -13.54 -13.50
CA HIS A 130 -2.08 -14.36 -12.30
C HIS A 130 -1.48 -13.67 -11.07
N SER A 131 -1.96 -14.02 -9.90
CA SER A 131 -1.42 -13.54 -8.62
C SER A 131 -0.02 -14.12 -8.39
N VAL A 132 0.97 -13.26 -8.24
CA VAL A 132 2.37 -13.61 -7.92
C VAL A 132 2.62 -13.48 -6.43
N VAL A 133 2.05 -12.42 -5.83
CA VAL A 133 2.10 -12.17 -4.38
C VAL A 133 0.77 -11.56 -3.96
N ASN A 134 0.19 -12.12 -2.90
CA ASN A 134 -0.98 -11.55 -2.24
C ASN A 134 -0.64 -11.23 -0.78
N SER A 135 -0.53 -9.94 -0.46
CA SER A 135 -0.13 -9.51 0.89
C SER A 135 -1.16 -9.81 1.99
N ALA A 136 -2.37 -10.25 1.63
CA ALA A 136 -3.37 -10.68 2.60
C ALA A 136 -3.15 -12.11 3.11
N VAL A 137 -2.53 -12.99 2.30
CA VAL A 137 -2.42 -14.43 2.61
C VAL A 137 -0.98 -14.95 2.61
N ASP A 138 -0.08 -14.35 1.83
CA ASP A 138 1.31 -14.81 1.76
C ASP A 138 2.04 -14.48 3.06
N ARG A 139 2.44 -15.52 3.79
CA ARG A 139 2.85 -15.47 5.19
C ARG A 139 3.87 -14.38 5.53
N LEU A 140 4.83 -14.14 4.67
CA LEU A 140 5.84 -13.10 4.93
C LEU A 140 5.20 -11.71 5.00
N TRP A 141 4.29 -11.41 4.05
CA TRP A 141 3.70 -10.09 3.88
C TRP A 141 2.42 -9.89 4.67
N SER A 142 1.66 -10.96 4.90
CA SER A 142 0.39 -10.96 5.64
C SER A 142 0.55 -10.75 7.16
N GLN A 143 1.77 -10.72 7.66
CA GLN A 143 2.07 -10.47 9.08
C GLN A 143 2.20 -8.98 9.42
N TYR A 144 2.13 -8.11 8.43
CA TYR A 144 2.28 -6.66 8.62
C TYR A 144 0.99 -5.93 8.31
N PHE A 145 0.70 -4.91 9.11
CA PHE A 145 -0.42 -4.02 8.84
C PHE A 145 -0.18 -3.23 7.56
N CYS A 146 -1.19 -3.22 6.68
CA CYS A 146 -1.20 -2.39 5.48
C CYS A 146 -1.63 -0.97 5.80
N CYS A 147 -2.74 -0.85 6.56
CA CYS A 147 -3.34 0.41 6.94
C CYS A 147 -3.21 0.65 8.45
N MET A 148 -2.93 1.90 8.79
CA MET A 148 -2.68 2.35 10.15
C MET A 148 -3.56 3.55 10.48
N VAL A 149 -3.97 3.67 11.74
CA VAL A 149 -4.49 4.93 12.28
C VAL A 149 -3.28 5.82 12.56
N ALA A 150 -3.20 6.93 11.84
CA ALA A 150 -2.18 7.96 12.01
C ALA A 150 -2.81 9.23 12.57
N ALA A 151 -2.06 9.99 13.36
CA ALA A 151 -2.55 11.21 14.00
C ALA A 151 -1.47 12.29 14.01
N ASN A 152 -1.90 13.55 14.05
CA ASN A 152 -1.01 14.66 14.31
C ASN A 152 -0.44 14.54 15.75
N ARG A 153 0.88 14.63 15.87
CA ARG A 153 1.59 14.42 17.15
C ARG A 153 1.20 15.44 18.22
N ASP A 154 0.99 16.68 17.82
CA ASP A 154 0.63 17.75 18.75
C ASP A 154 -0.82 17.61 19.23
N PHE A 155 -1.73 17.19 18.35
CA PHE A 155 -3.09 16.86 18.74
C PHE A 155 -3.12 15.76 19.80
N VAL A 156 -2.38 14.67 19.57
CA VAL A 156 -2.30 13.54 20.50
C VAL A 156 -1.82 14.00 21.89
N ARG A 157 -0.79 14.84 21.93
CA ARG A 157 -0.23 15.36 23.18
C ARG A 157 -1.20 16.29 23.92
N LYS A 158 -1.89 17.16 23.19
CA LYS A 158 -2.84 18.14 23.75
C LYS A 158 -4.19 17.50 24.11
N ASN A 159 -4.60 16.43 23.44
CA ASN A 159 -5.93 15.84 23.53
C ASN A 159 -5.90 14.31 23.77
N PRO A 160 -5.24 13.79 24.83
CA PRO A 160 -5.06 12.34 25.01
C PRO A 160 -6.38 11.59 25.21
N VAL A 161 -7.37 12.22 25.86
CA VAL A 161 -8.70 11.61 26.07
C VAL A 161 -9.48 11.51 24.76
N ALA A 162 -9.47 12.56 23.95
CA ALA A 162 -10.13 12.56 22.64
C ALA A 162 -9.45 11.53 21.70
N THR A 163 -8.12 11.50 21.67
CA THR A 163 -7.34 10.52 20.91
C THR A 163 -7.72 9.08 21.28
N LYS A 164 -7.79 8.76 22.58
CA LYS A 164 -8.19 7.43 23.06
C LYS A 164 -9.61 7.06 22.65
N ARG A 165 -10.55 8.00 22.71
CA ARG A 165 -11.96 7.78 22.31
C ARG A 165 -12.06 7.53 20.80
N ALA A 166 -11.40 8.34 19.99
CA ALA A 166 -11.36 8.17 18.53
C ALA A 166 -10.72 6.82 18.16
N LEU A 167 -9.55 6.49 18.73
CA LEU A 167 -8.90 5.21 18.48
C LEU A 167 -9.79 4.02 18.82
N ARG A 168 -10.51 4.06 19.92
CA ARG A 168 -11.49 3.01 20.27
C ARG A 168 -12.60 2.87 19.22
N ALA A 169 -13.06 3.98 18.62
CA ALA A 169 -14.07 3.93 17.57
C ALA A 169 -13.52 3.25 16.30
N PHE A 170 -12.29 3.60 15.90
CA PHE A 170 -11.60 2.94 14.78
C PHE A 170 -11.47 1.44 15.00
N LEU A 171 -10.96 1.02 16.19
CA LEU A 171 -10.75 -0.40 16.48
C LEU A 171 -12.08 -1.19 16.52
N LYS A 172 -13.14 -0.60 17.10
CA LYS A 172 -14.47 -1.22 17.06
C LYS A 172 -15.02 -1.38 15.63
N ALA A 173 -14.80 -0.37 14.78
CA ALA A 173 -15.19 -0.48 13.38
C ALA A 173 -14.40 -1.58 12.65
N THR A 174 -13.11 -1.71 12.95
CA THR A 174 -12.26 -2.79 12.42
C THR A 174 -12.79 -4.17 12.83
N ASP A 175 -13.16 -4.36 14.09
CA ASP A 175 -13.73 -5.61 14.59
C ASP A 175 -15.02 -5.98 13.85
N ILE A 176 -15.91 -4.99 13.57
CA ILE A 176 -17.15 -5.21 12.82
C ILE A 176 -16.86 -5.62 11.37
N CYS A 177 -15.82 -5.04 10.74
CA CYS A 177 -15.45 -5.38 9.37
C CYS A 177 -14.76 -6.76 9.25
N ALA A 178 -14.33 -7.34 10.35
CA ALA A 178 -13.68 -8.66 10.38
C ALA A 178 -14.68 -9.83 10.49
N LEU A 179 -15.97 -9.53 10.72
CA LEU A 179 -17.07 -10.52 10.81
C LEU A 179 -17.63 -10.82 9.42
#